data_7e7de65a2bcec688afc10f3b6428c506
#
_entry.id   7e7de65a2bcec688afc10f3b6428c506
#
_cell.length_a   1.000
_cell.length_b   1.000
_cell.length_c   1.000
_cell.angle_alpha   90.00
_cell.angle_beta   90.00
_cell.angle_gamma   90.00
#
_symmetry.space_group_name_H-M   'P 1'
#
loop_
_entity.id
_entity.type
_entity.pdbx_description
1 polymer ?
#
loop_
_entity_poly.entity_id
_entity_poly.type
_entity_poly.pdbx_seq_one_letter_code
_entity_poly.pdbx_strand_id
1 'polypeptide(L)'
;MASACAITTASQGVQREEPDPWLTDHSWAEPTDTVFPVSLGGHTVNARLYRLAVTGYEGRTNTLNLFDLDTIDESIVTEGIRFDKTDIEKCLTLFLYPDDSDEAGRLLRIYQQYLMVSAGAQLILAECQARGSNLHDLADYAAIQINDTHPSMVIPEPIRLLEEQGIAFDEAVQIVTDTCAYTNHTILAEALETWPWSYLEKVVPQLMPIIGKLDDLARTRTDDTRLAVVDEHGNVHMAHMDIHFTHSTNGVAALHTEILKNTELNGFYRLYP
;
A
#
# COMPACT_ATOMS: atom_id res chain seq x y z
N MET A 1 -14.40 -1.08 -4.68
CA MET A 1 -14.24 -1.90 -5.92
C MET A 1 -14.17 -1.10 -7.22
N ALA A 2 -14.47 0.19 -7.22
CA ALA A 2 -14.33 1.05 -8.41
C ALA A 2 -12.95 0.97 -9.11
N SER A 3 -11.91 0.59 -8.37
CA SER A 3 -10.53 0.59 -8.86
C SER A 3 -10.15 -0.52 -9.84
N ALA A 4 -10.89 -1.62 -9.89
CA ALA A 4 -10.51 -2.73 -10.77
C ALA A 4 -11.05 -2.60 -12.20
N CYS A 5 -12.09 -1.81 -12.39
CA CYS A 5 -12.75 -1.58 -13.68
C CYS A 5 -13.24 -0.13 -13.76
N ALA A 6 -12.30 0.80 -13.77
CA ALA A 6 -12.60 2.22 -13.88
C ALA A 6 -12.20 2.76 -15.27
N ILE A 7 -13.01 3.64 -15.81
CA ILE A 7 -12.66 4.44 -16.99
C ILE A 7 -12.30 5.86 -16.55
N THR A 8 -11.32 6.44 -17.21
CA THR A 8 -10.97 7.83 -16.97
C THR A 8 -11.86 8.75 -17.78
N THR A 9 -12.62 9.61 -17.12
CA THR A 9 -13.44 10.62 -17.77
C THR A 9 -12.93 12.02 -17.43
N ALA A 10 -13.16 12.97 -18.34
CA ALA A 10 -12.86 14.38 -18.11
C ALA A 10 -14.18 15.18 -18.07
N SER A 11 -14.47 15.79 -16.93
CA SER A 11 -15.63 16.64 -16.75
C SER A 11 -15.20 17.96 -16.11
N GLN A 12 -15.63 19.09 -16.70
CA GLN A 12 -15.34 20.44 -16.21
C GLN A 12 -13.83 20.73 -15.96
N GLY A 13 -12.96 20.14 -16.80
CA GLY A 13 -11.51 20.31 -16.67
C GLY A 13 -10.85 19.45 -15.60
N VAL A 14 -11.58 18.58 -14.93
CA VAL A 14 -11.07 17.61 -13.94
C VAL A 14 -11.14 16.21 -14.54
N GLN A 15 -10.01 15.52 -14.54
CA GLN A 15 -9.94 14.11 -14.89
C GLN A 15 -10.35 13.30 -13.67
N ARG A 16 -11.21 12.30 -13.84
CA ARG A 16 -11.66 11.40 -12.79
C ARG A 16 -11.81 9.99 -13.32
N GLU A 17 -11.75 9.04 -12.42
CA GLU A 17 -12.10 7.66 -12.69
C GLU A 17 -13.57 7.42 -12.29
N GLU A 18 -14.30 6.74 -13.15
CA GLU A 18 -15.67 6.32 -12.90
C GLU A 18 -15.76 4.81 -13.10
N PRO A 19 -16.70 4.13 -12.40
CA PRO A 19 -16.97 2.72 -12.67
C PRO A 19 -17.25 2.50 -14.16
N ASP A 20 -16.76 1.39 -14.72
CA ASP A 20 -17.03 1.03 -16.10
C ASP A 20 -18.55 0.83 -16.28
N PRO A 21 -19.21 1.59 -17.16
CA PRO A 21 -20.66 1.50 -17.37
C PRO A 21 -21.12 0.14 -17.95
N TRP A 22 -20.18 -0.68 -18.43
CA TRP A 22 -20.45 -2.04 -18.89
C TRP A 22 -20.55 -3.06 -17.74
N LEU A 23 -20.16 -2.68 -16.51
CA LEU A 23 -20.10 -3.53 -15.33
C LEU A 23 -21.00 -3.00 -14.22
N THR A 24 -22.29 -2.83 -14.54
CA THR A 24 -23.27 -2.16 -13.66
C THR A 24 -23.73 -2.97 -12.46
N ASP A 25 -23.45 -4.27 -12.40
CA ASP A 25 -24.01 -5.20 -11.40
C ASP A 25 -22.97 -5.83 -10.47
N HIS A 26 -21.71 -5.41 -10.54
CA HIS A 26 -20.59 -6.00 -9.77
C HIS A 26 -20.41 -7.53 -9.93
N SER A 27 -21.08 -8.15 -10.89
CA SER A 27 -21.04 -9.61 -11.13
C SER A 27 -19.67 -10.11 -11.63
N TRP A 28 -18.77 -9.18 -11.97
CA TRP A 28 -17.43 -9.48 -12.44
C TRP A 28 -16.46 -9.94 -11.33
N ALA A 29 -16.80 -9.70 -10.05
CA ALA A 29 -16.03 -10.13 -8.89
C ALA A 29 -16.90 -10.93 -7.92
N GLU A 30 -16.42 -12.09 -7.52
CA GLU A 30 -17.13 -12.97 -6.59
C GLU A 30 -16.85 -12.57 -5.14
N PRO A 31 -17.86 -12.18 -4.34
CA PRO A 31 -17.70 -11.97 -2.91
C PRO A 31 -17.38 -13.31 -2.24
N THR A 32 -16.49 -13.28 -1.26
CA THR A 32 -16.21 -14.44 -0.41
C THR A 32 -16.73 -14.21 1.01
N ASP A 33 -16.75 -15.27 1.83
CA ASP A 33 -17.06 -15.16 3.26
C ASP A 33 -15.86 -14.66 4.08
N THR A 34 -14.70 -14.48 3.44
CA THR A 34 -13.47 -14.04 4.12
C THR A 34 -13.51 -12.53 4.35
N VAL A 35 -13.33 -12.14 5.60
CA VAL A 35 -13.34 -10.74 6.04
C VAL A 35 -12.13 -10.50 6.92
N PHE A 36 -11.42 -9.40 6.69
CA PHE A 36 -10.28 -8.98 7.49
C PHE A 36 -10.60 -7.71 8.27
N PRO A 37 -10.46 -7.69 9.61
CA PRO A 37 -10.56 -6.45 10.36
C PRO A 37 -9.32 -5.58 10.10
N VAL A 38 -9.55 -4.30 9.82
CA VAL A 38 -8.50 -3.30 9.60
C VAL A 38 -8.73 -2.13 10.56
N SER A 39 -7.73 -1.83 11.40
CA SER A 39 -7.79 -0.73 12.35
C SER A 39 -7.28 0.57 11.71
N LEU A 40 -8.13 1.58 11.66
CA LEU A 40 -7.93 2.84 10.97
C LEU A 40 -8.23 4.01 11.91
N GLY A 41 -7.21 4.66 12.50
CA GLY A 41 -7.39 5.90 13.24
C GLY A 41 -8.42 5.86 14.38
N GLY A 42 -8.53 4.73 15.08
CA GLY A 42 -9.51 4.53 16.14
C GLY A 42 -10.84 3.88 15.69
N HIS A 43 -11.00 3.63 14.39
CA HIS A 43 -12.08 2.83 13.81
C HIS A 43 -11.58 1.45 13.43
N THR A 44 -12.45 0.47 13.40
CA THR A 44 -12.16 -0.85 12.80
C THR A 44 -13.19 -1.12 11.73
N VAL A 45 -12.70 -1.28 10.49
CA VAL A 45 -13.54 -1.63 9.35
C VAL A 45 -13.31 -3.09 8.96
N ASN A 46 -14.30 -3.68 8.31
CA ASN A 46 -14.25 -5.07 7.86
C ASN A 46 -14.07 -5.11 6.34
N ALA A 47 -12.85 -5.44 5.90
CA ALA A 47 -12.51 -5.59 4.50
C ALA A 47 -12.93 -6.99 4.01
N ARG A 48 -13.96 -7.07 3.18
CA ARG A 48 -14.39 -8.32 2.54
C ARG A 48 -13.52 -8.61 1.34
N LEU A 49 -13.05 -9.85 1.23
CA LEU A 49 -12.31 -10.35 0.08
C LEU A 49 -13.27 -10.64 -1.08
N TYR A 50 -12.93 -10.10 -2.25
CA TYR A 50 -13.55 -10.42 -3.54
C TYR A 50 -12.51 -11.05 -4.45
N ARG A 51 -12.94 -12.00 -5.28
CA ARG A 51 -12.07 -12.68 -6.23
C ARG A 51 -12.51 -12.41 -7.66
N LEU A 52 -11.55 -12.03 -8.49
CA LEU A 52 -11.73 -11.88 -9.91
C LEU A 52 -10.83 -12.88 -10.65
N ALA A 53 -11.43 -13.73 -11.47
CA ALA A 53 -10.70 -14.66 -12.32
C ALA A 53 -10.10 -13.91 -13.52
N VAL A 54 -8.78 -13.93 -13.64
CA VAL A 54 -8.06 -13.37 -14.80
C VAL A 54 -7.58 -14.50 -15.68
N THR A 55 -8.30 -14.73 -16.77
CA THR A 55 -7.98 -15.80 -17.71
C THR A 55 -6.79 -15.42 -18.59
N GLY A 56 -5.76 -16.23 -18.56
CA GLY A 56 -4.57 -16.10 -19.37
C GLY A 56 -4.54 -17.02 -20.58
N TYR A 57 -3.37 -17.14 -21.20
CA TYR A 57 -3.13 -18.01 -22.35
C TYR A 57 -3.27 -19.50 -21.96
N GLU A 58 -3.76 -20.33 -22.87
CA GLU A 58 -3.97 -21.79 -22.70
C GLU A 58 -4.89 -22.20 -21.53
N GLY A 59 -5.87 -21.36 -21.20
CA GLY A 59 -6.84 -21.67 -20.14
C GLY A 59 -6.30 -21.61 -18.71
N ARG A 60 -5.10 -21.08 -18.52
CA ARG A 60 -4.59 -20.75 -17.18
C ARG A 60 -5.35 -19.56 -16.64
N THR A 61 -5.74 -19.62 -15.37
CA THR A 61 -6.45 -18.54 -14.69
C THR A 61 -5.70 -18.15 -13.44
N ASN A 62 -5.40 -16.86 -13.32
CA ASN A 62 -4.93 -16.27 -12.09
C ASN A 62 -6.11 -15.64 -11.34
N THR A 63 -5.97 -15.48 -10.04
CA THR A 63 -6.98 -14.82 -9.21
C THR A 63 -6.45 -13.45 -8.79
N LEU A 64 -7.20 -12.41 -9.12
CA LEU A 64 -7.01 -11.09 -8.53
C LEU A 64 -7.86 -11.01 -7.26
N ASN A 65 -7.20 -10.73 -6.13
CA ASN A 65 -7.86 -10.52 -4.86
C ASN A 65 -8.07 -9.02 -4.64
N LEU A 66 -9.29 -8.63 -4.35
CA LEU A 66 -9.71 -7.25 -4.12
C LEU A 66 -10.42 -7.16 -2.77
N PHE A 67 -10.42 -5.97 -2.19
CA PHE A 67 -11.07 -5.74 -0.90
C PHE A 67 -12.05 -4.59 -1.01
N ASP A 68 -13.19 -4.75 -0.36
CA ASP A 68 -14.21 -3.71 -0.26
C ASP A 68 -14.92 -3.76 1.10
N LEU A 69 -15.64 -2.71 1.43
CA LEU A 69 -16.44 -2.63 2.63
C LEU A 69 -17.92 -2.83 2.29
N ASP A 70 -18.62 -3.63 3.08
CA ASP A 70 -20.07 -3.81 2.93
C ASP A 70 -20.87 -2.56 3.32
N THR A 71 -20.21 -1.56 3.92
CA THR A 71 -20.82 -0.32 4.44
C THR A 71 -20.74 0.85 3.47
N ILE A 72 -20.12 0.68 2.29
CA ILE A 72 -19.99 1.74 1.29
C ILE A 72 -21.35 2.22 0.82
N ASP A 73 -21.52 3.54 0.79
CA ASP A 73 -22.78 4.20 0.43
C ASP A 73 -22.57 5.18 -0.74
N GLU A 74 -22.89 4.74 -1.94
CA GLU A 74 -22.77 5.56 -3.15
C GLU A 74 -23.71 6.77 -3.15
N SER A 75 -24.78 6.75 -2.34
CA SER A 75 -25.77 7.81 -2.27
C SER A 75 -25.24 9.11 -1.65
N ILE A 76 -24.10 9.07 -0.95
CA ILE A 76 -23.45 10.25 -0.37
C ILE A 76 -22.76 11.14 -1.40
N VAL A 77 -22.58 10.66 -2.62
CA VAL A 77 -21.99 11.44 -3.73
C VAL A 77 -23.05 12.41 -4.28
N THR A 78 -22.84 13.70 -4.07
CA THR A 78 -23.87 14.71 -4.39
C THR A 78 -23.70 15.33 -5.77
N GLU A 79 -22.51 15.82 -6.11
CA GLU A 79 -22.21 16.42 -7.41
C GLU A 79 -20.86 15.92 -7.93
N GLY A 80 -20.89 15.16 -9.01
CA GLY A 80 -19.67 14.67 -9.65
C GLY A 80 -18.88 13.75 -8.73
N ILE A 81 -17.82 14.27 -8.11
CA ILE A 81 -16.93 13.52 -7.19
C ILE A 81 -16.96 14.07 -5.76
N ARG A 82 -17.93 14.94 -5.43
CA ARG A 82 -18.00 15.56 -4.11
C ARG A 82 -18.80 14.69 -3.15
N PHE A 83 -18.21 14.40 -2.02
CA PHE A 83 -18.82 13.66 -0.91
C PHE A 83 -18.15 14.06 0.40
N ASP A 84 -18.76 13.72 1.53
CA ASP A 84 -18.14 13.86 2.84
C ASP A 84 -17.06 12.80 3.03
N LYS A 85 -15.80 13.24 3.07
CA LYS A 85 -14.61 12.39 3.21
C LYS A 85 -14.33 11.96 4.66
N THR A 86 -15.16 12.41 5.61
CA THR A 86 -14.95 12.15 7.04
C THR A 86 -15.62 10.87 7.53
N ASP A 87 -16.69 10.43 6.87
CA ASP A 87 -17.37 9.17 7.16
C ASP A 87 -16.69 8.01 6.41
N ILE A 88 -15.56 7.57 6.95
CA ILE A 88 -14.67 6.58 6.31
C ILE A 88 -15.40 5.27 6.02
N GLU A 89 -16.29 4.82 6.91
CA GLU A 89 -17.03 3.57 6.73
C GLU A 89 -17.91 3.59 5.48
N LYS A 90 -18.36 4.77 5.03
CA LYS A 90 -19.20 4.93 3.84
C LYS A 90 -18.46 5.33 2.59
N CYS A 91 -17.28 5.94 2.70
CA CYS A 91 -16.64 6.56 1.54
C CYS A 91 -15.29 5.92 1.14
N LEU A 92 -14.73 5.03 1.96
CA LEU A 92 -13.33 4.60 1.85
C LEU A 92 -12.96 4.02 0.47
N THR A 93 -13.85 3.28 -0.16
CA THR A 93 -13.59 2.62 -1.45
C THR A 93 -14.45 3.15 -2.60
N LEU A 94 -15.12 4.31 -2.44
CA LEU A 94 -15.95 4.91 -3.48
C LEU A 94 -15.16 5.29 -4.74
N PHE A 95 -13.99 5.91 -4.56
CA PHE A 95 -13.15 6.38 -5.65
C PHE A 95 -11.70 5.97 -5.42
N LEU A 96 -11.03 5.51 -6.47
CA LEU A 96 -9.62 5.12 -6.41
C LEU A 96 -8.70 6.31 -6.09
N TYR A 97 -8.94 7.45 -6.75
CA TYR A 97 -8.21 8.70 -6.51
C TYR A 97 -9.18 9.79 -6.05
N PRO A 98 -9.44 9.91 -4.72
CA PRO A 98 -10.24 11.00 -4.22
C PRO A 98 -9.51 12.33 -4.42
N ASP A 99 -10.29 13.43 -4.49
CA ASP A 99 -9.72 14.77 -4.46
C ASP A 99 -8.92 14.96 -3.17
N ASP A 100 -7.60 15.15 -3.29
CA ASP A 100 -6.63 15.31 -2.19
C ASP A 100 -6.11 16.74 -2.04
N SER A 101 -6.81 17.70 -2.61
CA SER A 101 -6.51 19.14 -2.49
C SER A 101 -6.63 19.66 -1.05
N ASP A 102 -7.44 19.00 -0.22
CA ASP A 102 -7.63 19.30 1.19
C ASP A 102 -7.02 18.22 2.13
N GLU A 103 -6.99 18.50 3.44
CA GLU A 103 -6.46 17.58 4.45
C GLU A 103 -7.29 16.29 4.50
N ALA A 104 -8.61 16.38 4.42
CA ALA A 104 -9.49 15.21 4.49
C ALA A 104 -9.24 14.25 3.31
N GLY A 105 -9.04 14.78 2.11
CA GLY A 105 -8.68 13.97 0.94
C GLY A 105 -7.31 13.30 1.06
N ARG A 106 -6.31 14.03 1.60
CA ARG A 106 -4.99 13.45 1.85
C ARG A 106 -5.03 12.33 2.90
N LEU A 107 -5.79 12.51 3.97
CA LEU A 107 -6.00 11.46 4.97
C LEU A 107 -6.75 10.27 4.35
N LEU A 108 -7.78 10.52 3.54
CA LEU A 108 -8.53 9.46 2.87
C LEU A 108 -7.63 8.60 1.98
N ARG A 109 -6.67 9.18 1.27
CA ARG A 109 -5.67 8.41 0.50
C ARG A 109 -4.85 7.46 1.38
N ILE A 110 -4.38 7.94 2.54
CA ILE A 110 -3.64 7.07 3.48
C ILE A 110 -4.55 5.95 4.00
N TYR A 111 -5.80 6.25 4.32
CA TYR A 111 -6.79 5.24 4.73
C TYR A 111 -6.98 4.17 3.65
N GLN A 112 -7.11 4.57 2.39
CA GLN A 112 -7.26 3.64 1.25
C GLN A 112 -6.04 2.75 1.08
N GLN A 113 -4.84 3.34 1.08
CA GLN A 113 -3.58 2.61 0.96
C GLN A 113 -3.46 1.58 2.07
N TYR A 114 -3.73 1.98 3.31
CA TYR A 114 -3.59 1.05 4.44
C TYR A 114 -4.67 -0.03 4.46
N LEU A 115 -5.90 0.26 4.08
CA LEU A 115 -6.95 -0.76 3.94
C LEU A 115 -6.47 -1.91 3.05
N MET A 116 -5.98 -1.58 1.86
CA MET A 116 -5.53 -2.57 0.88
C MET A 116 -4.30 -3.34 1.37
N VAL A 117 -3.35 -2.63 1.98
CA VAL A 117 -2.12 -3.23 2.51
C VAL A 117 -2.41 -4.16 3.67
N SER A 118 -3.20 -3.73 4.66
CA SER A 118 -3.47 -4.55 5.84
C SER A 118 -4.29 -5.79 5.52
N ALA A 119 -5.35 -5.64 4.72
CA ALA A 119 -6.15 -6.78 4.28
C ALA A 119 -5.33 -7.74 3.41
N GLY A 120 -4.50 -7.22 2.49
CA GLY A 120 -3.60 -8.00 1.64
C GLY A 120 -2.54 -8.76 2.45
N ALA A 121 -1.91 -8.11 3.42
CA ALA A 121 -0.92 -8.74 4.30
C ALA A 121 -1.54 -9.87 5.13
N GLN A 122 -2.71 -9.64 5.75
CA GLN A 122 -3.43 -10.67 6.48
C GLN A 122 -3.77 -11.88 5.61
N LEU A 123 -4.23 -11.64 4.36
CA LEU A 123 -4.51 -12.70 3.39
C LEU A 123 -3.26 -13.51 3.06
N ILE A 124 -2.13 -12.83 2.75
CA ILE A 124 -0.86 -13.49 2.41
C ILE A 124 -0.39 -14.38 3.56
N LEU A 125 -0.38 -13.87 4.78
CA LEU A 125 0.05 -14.65 5.95
C LEU A 125 -0.86 -15.86 6.16
N ALA A 126 -2.18 -15.68 6.10
CA ALA A 126 -3.15 -16.77 6.26
C ALA A 126 -2.99 -17.85 5.16
N GLU A 127 -2.82 -17.46 3.91
CA GLU A 127 -2.61 -18.41 2.80
C GLU A 127 -1.25 -19.13 2.89
N CYS A 128 -0.20 -18.46 3.34
CA CYS A 128 1.11 -19.09 3.55
C CYS A 128 1.05 -20.11 4.68
N GLN A 129 0.42 -19.78 5.80
CA GLN A 129 0.20 -20.74 6.90
C GLN A 129 -0.65 -21.93 6.45
N ALA A 130 -1.70 -21.71 5.67
CA ALA A 130 -2.54 -22.78 5.13
C ALA A 130 -1.75 -23.73 4.20
N ARG A 131 -0.68 -23.22 3.56
CA ARG A 131 0.25 -24.02 2.73
C ARG A 131 1.39 -24.66 3.50
N GLY A 132 1.49 -24.43 4.82
CA GLY A 132 2.44 -25.05 5.73
C GLY A 132 3.58 -24.16 6.21
N SER A 133 3.59 -22.86 5.89
CA SER A 133 4.55 -21.91 6.46
C SER A 133 4.37 -21.77 7.97
N ASN A 134 5.48 -21.67 8.66
CA ASN A 134 5.52 -21.30 10.08
C ASN A 134 5.76 -19.79 10.29
N LEU A 135 5.70 -19.00 9.22
CA LEU A 135 5.96 -17.58 9.08
C LEU A 135 7.44 -17.16 9.23
N HIS A 136 8.29 -17.91 9.91
CA HIS A 136 9.74 -17.69 9.91
C HIS A 136 10.37 -17.93 8.53
N ASP A 137 9.71 -18.75 7.71
CA ASP A 137 10.08 -19.12 6.34
C ASP A 137 9.20 -18.44 5.27
N LEU A 138 8.59 -17.29 5.60
CA LEU A 138 7.61 -16.62 4.73
C LEU A 138 8.14 -16.38 3.31
N ALA A 139 9.41 -16.02 3.15
CA ALA A 139 10.05 -15.77 1.86
C ALA A 139 10.10 -17.02 0.94
N ASP A 140 10.00 -18.23 1.50
CA ASP A 140 9.89 -19.46 0.71
C ASP A 140 8.47 -19.68 0.15
N TYR A 141 7.47 -19.00 0.69
CA TYR A 141 6.05 -19.16 0.35
C TYR A 141 5.45 -17.98 -0.39
N ALA A 142 6.00 -16.78 -0.21
CA ALA A 142 5.48 -15.55 -0.79
C ALA A 142 6.60 -14.67 -1.35
N ALA A 143 6.28 -13.96 -2.43
CA ALA A 143 7.06 -12.83 -2.92
C ALA A 143 6.11 -11.65 -3.08
N ILE A 144 6.46 -10.51 -2.49
CA ILE A 144 5.67 -9.28 -2.52
C ILE A 144 6.40 -8.27 -3.38
N GLN A 145 5.76 -7.83 -4.48
CA GLN A 145 6.28 -6.75 -5.30
C GLN A 145 5.57 -5.46 -4.95
N ILE A 146 6.30 -4.51 -4.36
CA ILE A 146 5.83 -3.16 -4.10
C ILE A 146 5.83 -2.39 -5.43
N ASN A 147 4.64 -2.04 -5.92
CA ASN A 147 4.45 -1.39 -7.20
C ASN A 147 4.23 0.11 -6.98
N ASP A 148 5.30 0.91 -7.10
CA ASP A 148 5.41 2.29 -6.63
C ASP A 148 5.25 2.40 -5.09
N THR A 149 5.09 3.62 -4.57
CA THR A 149 5.07 3.90 -3.12
C THR A 149 3.69 3.77 -2.48
N HIS A 150 2.62 3.63 -3.26
CA HIS A 150 1.27 3.51 -2.72
C HIS A 150 1.08 2.36 -1.70
N PRO A 151 1.69 1.16 -1.89
CA PRO A 151 1.59 0.08 -0.92
C PRO A 151 2.76 0.00 0.06
N SER A 152 3.61 1.02 0.21
CA SER A 152 4.83 0.96 1.05
C SER A 152 4.57 0.59 2.52
N MET A 153 3.36 0.82 3.03
CA MET A 153 2.99 0.34 4.37
C MET A 153 3.01 -1.19 4.49
N VAL A 154 3.20 -1.93 3.37
CA VAL A 154 3.46 -3.37 3.38
C VAL A 154 4.84 -3.72 3.98
N ILE A 155 5.68 -2.75 4.30
CA ILE A 155 6.88 -2.98 5.11
C ILE A 155 6.50 -3.04 6.60
N PRO A 156 5.97 -1.98 7.23
CA PRO A 156 5.70 -2.00 8.66
C PRO A 156 4.49 -2.87 9.07
N GLU A 157 3.48 -3.06 8.21
CA GLU A 157 2.30 -3.83 8.60
C GLU A 157 2.57 -5.33 8.78
N PRO A 158 3.22 -6.07 7.85
CA PRO A 158 3.59 -7.45 8.12
C PRO A 158 4.54 -7.59 9.30
N ILE A 159 5.47 -6.64 9.54
CA ILE A 159 6.31 -6.66 10.74
C ILE A 159 5.43 -6.66 11.99
N ARG A 160 4.43 -5.76 12.05
CA ARG A 160 3.48 -5.70 13.15
C ARG A 160 2.71 -7.03 13.33
N LEU A 161 2.21 -7.59 12.23
CA LEU A 161 1.47 -8.85 12.25
C LEU A 161 2.34 -10.03 12.69
N LEU A 162 3.62 -10.06 12.29
CA LEU A 162 4.58 -11.07 12.71
C LEU A 162 4.94 -10.93 14.20
N GLU A 163 5.11 -9.69 14.72
CA GLU A 163 5.30 -9.45 16.15
C GLU A 163 4.09 -9.92 16.96
N GLU A 164 2.85 -9.77 16.47
CA GLU A 164 1.64 -10.31 17.09
C GLU A 164 1.61 -11.84 17.14
N GLN A 165 2.29 -12.51 16.19
CA GLN A 165 2.50 -13.97 16.20
C GLN A 165 3.68 -14.42 17.08
N GLY A 166 4.35 -13.47 17.75
CA GLY A 166 5.45 -13.75 18.67
C GLY A 166 6.84 -13.78 18.02
N ILE A 167 6.97 -13.38 16.77
CA ILE A 167 8.25 -13.24 16.07
C ILE A 167 8.93 -11.95 16.53
N ALA A 168 10.21 -12.02 16.88
CA ALA A 168 10.95 -10.85 17.35
C ALA A 168 11.10 -9.80 16.23
N PHE A 169 11.13 -8.52 16.61
CA PHE A 169 11.17 -7.40 15.66
C PHE A 169 12.29 -7.52 14.62
N ASP A 170 13.53 -7.79 15.06
CA ASP A 170 14.67 -7.89 14.14
C ASP A 170 14.51 -9.03 13.13
N GLU A 171 13.95 -10.16 13.56
CA GLU A 171 13.63 -11.28 12.69
C GLU A 171 12.48 -10.95 11.76
N ALA A 172 11.43 -10.29 12.24
CA ALA A 172 10.31 -9.84 11.41
C ALA A 172 10.76 -8.88 10.31
N VAL A 173 11.67 -7.93 10.63
CA VAL A 173 12.30 -7.05 9.64
C VAL A 173 13.05 -7.86 8.58
N GLN A 174 13.82 -8.87 8.97
CA GLN A 174 14.56 -9.69 8.00
C GLN A 174 13.60 -10.49 7.11
N ILE A 175 12.58 -11.13 7.69
CA ILE A 175 11.55 -11.88 6.95
C ILE A 175 10.88 -10.99 5.90
N VAL A 176 10.46 -9.77 6.28
CA VAL A 176 9.81 -8.83 5.36
C VAL A 176 10.79 -8.36 4.29
N THR A 177 12.04 -8.06 4.66
CA THR A 177 13.09 -7.68 3.71
C THR A 177 13.30 -8.77 2.65
N ASP A 178 13.38 -10.03 3.06
CA ASP A 178 13.60 -11.16 2.14
C ASP A 178 12.38 -11.48 1.27
N THR A 179 11.18 -11.10 1.74
CA THR A 179 9.93 -11.36 1.02
C THR A 179 9.57 -10.26 0.03
N CYS A 180 10.01 -9.01 0.27
CA CYS A 180 9.59 -7.83 -0.48
C CYS A 180 10.65 -7.35 -1.49
N ALA A 181 10.18 -6.87 -2.64
CA ALA A 181 10.98 -6.14 -3.63
C ALA A 181 10.23 -4.87 -4.04
N TYR A 182 10.93 -3.82 -4.44
CA TYR A 182 10.36 -2.52 -4.79
C TYR A 182 10.60 -2.15 -6.24
N THR A 183 9.54 -1.76 -6.95
CA THR A 183 9.60 -1.16 -8.28
C THR A 183 9.17 0.30 -8.22
N ASN A 184 10.10 1.20 -8.54
CA ASN A 184 9.80 2.63 -8.63
C ASN A 184 9.24 3.00 -10.00
N HIS A 185 8.14 3.78 -10.01
CA HIS A 185 7.50 4.33 -11.22
C HIS A 185 7.71 5.83 -11.37
N THR A 186 8.23 6.50 -10.34
CA THR A 186 8.33 7.96 -10.22
C THR A 186 9.75 8.44 -10.42
N ILE A 187 9.98 9.37 -11.36
CA ILE A 187 11.31 9.91 -11.69
C ILE A 187 11.62 11.19 -10.91
N LEU A 188 10.60 12.04 -10.69
CA LEU A 188 10.80 13.35 -10.07
C LEU A 188 10.80 13.23 -8.54
N ALA A 189 11.81 13.84 -7.89
CA ALA A 189 11.94 13.86 -6.45
C ALA A 189 10.70 14.41 -5.75
N GLU A 190 10.12 15.48 -6.29
CA GLU A 190 8.95 16.14 -5.72
C GLU A 190 7.68 15.27 -5.80
N ALA A 191 7.70 14.23 -6.64
CA ALA A 191 6.60 13.30 -6.80
C ALA A 191 6.80 11.99 -6.02
N LEU A 192 7.97 11.78 -5.39
CA LEU A 192 8.16 10.68 -4.43
C LEU A 192 7.30 10.92 -3.20
N GLU A 193 6.43 9.94 -2.91
CA GLU A 193 5.43 10.10 -1.86
C GLU A 193 6.06 10.25 -0.47
N THR A 194 5.66 11.33 0.20
CA THR A 194 6.03 11.62 1.59
C THR A 194 4.78 11.97 2.38
N TRP A 195 4.70 11.49 3.61
CA TRP A 195 3.60 11.79 4.50
C TRP A 195 4.08 12.42 5.80
N PRO A 196 3.48 13.54 6.26
CA PRO A 196 3.74 14.05 7.60
C PRO A 196 3.51 12.96 8.65
N TRP A 197 4.42 12.83 9.62
CA TRP A 197 4.27 11.91 10.75
C TRP A 197 2.89 12.02 11.41
N SER A 198 2.41 13.23 11.58
CA SER A 198 1.11 13.50 12.21
C SER A 198 -0.09 12.94 11.41
N TYR A 199 0.04 12.78 10.08
CA TYR A 199 -1.01 12.18 9.25
C TYR A 199 -1.02 10.66 9.42
N LEU A 200 0.14 10.03 9.38
CA LEU A 200 0.25 8.60 9.64
C LEU A 200 -0.17 8.26 11.06
N GLU A 201 0.20 9.09 12.05
CA GLU A 201 -0.22 8.90 13.44
C GLU A 201 -1.74 8.98 13.62
N LYS A 202 -2.44 9.83 12.84
CA LYS A 202 -3.91 9.88 12.83
C LYS A 202 -4.54 8.62 12.22
N VAL A 203 -3.95 8.08 11.15
CA VAL A 203 -4.54 6.99 10.36
C VAL A 203 -4.09 5.62 10.84
N VAL A 204 -2.79 5.46 11.12
CA VAL A 204 -2.16 4.17 11.44
C VAL A 204 -1.28 4.26 12.70
N PRO A 205 -1.83 4.72 13.84
CA PRO A 205 -1.04 4.90 15.07
C PRO A 205 -0.31 3.63 15.49
N GLN A 206 -0.83 2.45 15.17
CA GLN A 206 -0.23 1.15 15.47
C GLN A 206 1.06 0.89 14.70
N LEU A 207 1.29 1.54 13.55
CA LEU A 207 2.52 1.40 12.78
C LEU A 207 3.62 2.37 13.21
N MET A 208 3.28 3.45 13.92
CA MET A 208 4.25 4.50 14.23
C MET A 208 5.44 4.02 15.06
N PRO A 209 5.27 3.15 16.08
CA PRO A 209 6.42 2.60 16.81
C PRO A 209 7.34 1.75 15.91
N ILE A 210 6.79 1.06 14.91
CA ILE A 210 7.54 0.24 13.96
C ILE A 210 8.30 1.15 12.99
N ILE A 211 7.64 2.14 12.40
CA ILE A 211 8.26 3.12 11.49
C ILE A 211 9.42 3.85 12.20
N GLY A 212 9.25 4.22 13.47
CA GLY A 212 10.32 4.82 14.28
C GLY A 212 11.53 3.89 14.43
N LYS A 213 11.31 2.61 14.78
CA LYS A 213 12.39 1.61 14.86
C LYS A 213 13.06 1.36 13.50
N LEU A 214 12.29 1.38 12.40
CA LEU A 214 12.84 1.25 11.05
C LEU A 214 13.71 2.45 10.68
N ASP A 215 13.32 3.69 11.05
CA ASP A 215 14.16 4.87 10.86
C ASP A 215 15.45 4.78 11.68
N ASP A 216 15.39 4.34 12.95
CA ASP A 216 16.57 4.11 13.77
C ASP A 216 17.51 3.10 13.10
N LEU A 217 17.00 1.97 12.58
CA LEU A 217 17.79 0.98 11.85
C LEU A 217 18.40 1.56 10.58
N ALA A 218 17.65 2.32 9.79
CA ALA A 218 18.14 2.96 8.56
C ALA A 218 19.32 3.89 8.87
N ARG A 219 19.24 4.67 9.95
CA ARG A 219 20.31 5.56 10.43
C ARG A 219 21.56 4.83 10.89
N THR A 220 21.48 3.56 11.29
CA THR A 220 22.68 2.77 11.59
C THR A 220 23.45 2.33 10.34
N ARG A 221 22.81 2.37 9.17
CA ARG A 221 23.40 1.91 7.89
C ARG A 221 24.19 2.98 7.15
N THR A 222 23.91 4.27 7.46
CA THR A 222 24.56 5.40 6.78
C THR A 222 24.51 6.65 7.65
N ASP A 223 25.58 7.47 7.54
CA ASP A 223 25.64 8.81 8.16
C ASP A 223 24.96 9.89 7.29
N ASP A 224 24.52 9.54 6.08
CA ASP A 224 23.81 10.47 5.19
C ASP A 224 22.34 10.60 5.61
N THR A 225 22.04 11.66 6.34
CA THR A 225 20.69 11.92 6.87
C THR A 225 19.64 12.11 5.79
N ARG A 226 20.02 12.38 4.54
CA ARG A 226 19.08 12.48 3.42
C ARG A 226 18.49 11.13 3.02
N LEU A 227 19.09 10.03 3.47
CA LEU A 227 18.60 8.67 3.21
C LEU A 227 17.76 8.12 4.36
N ALA A 228 17.52 8.89 5.40
CA ALA A 228 16.66 8.50 6.52
C ALA A 228 15.22 8.24 6.07
N VAL A 229 14.51 7.37 6.79
CA VAL A 229 13.08 7.14 6.55
C VAL A 229 12.25 8.34 6.99
N VAL A 230 12.63 8.97 8.12
CA VAL A 230 11.98 10.17 8.64
C VAL A 230 12.94 11.35 8.51
N ASP A 231 12.54 12.42 7.84
CA ASP A 231 13.37 13.61 7.67
C ASP A 231 13.35 14.54 8.89
N GLU A 232 14.17 15.60 8.85
CA GLU A 232 14.26 16.59 9.93
C GLU A 232 12.98 17.41 10.15
N HIS A 233 12.06 17.40 9.18
CA HIS A 233 10.77 18.08 9.24
C HIS A 233 9.64 17.16 9.75
N GLY A 234 9.95 15.89 10.01
CA GLY A 234 8.99 14.88 10.45
C GLY A 234 8.13 14.33 9.32
N ASN A 235 8.64 14.31 8.09
CA ASN A 235 7.97 13.59 6.99
C ASN A 235 8.55 12.19 6.85
N VAL A 236 7.67 11.23 6.63
CA VAL A 236 8.03 9.83 6.34
C VAL A 236 8.15 9.66 4.84
N HIS A 237 9.34 9.28 4.37
CA HIS A 237 9.67 9.03 2.97
C HIS A 237 9.38 7.57 2.62
N MET A 238 8.28 7.33 1.89
CA MET A 238 7.82 5.99 1.59
C MET A 238 8.84 5.19 0.75
N ALA A 239 9.40 5.80 -0.29
CA ALA A 239 10.43 5.17 -1.11
C ALA A 239 11.71 4.83 -0.32
N HIS A 240 12.11 5.66 0.64
CA HIS A 240 13.27 5.38 1.48
C HIS A 240 13.05 4.13 2.33
N MET A 241 11.86 3.99 2.91
CA MET A 241 11.49 2.81 3.67
C MET A 241 11.51 1.56 2.78
N ASP A 242 10.94 1.65 1.56
CA ASP A 242 10.97 0.53 0.61
C ASP A 242 12.40 0.11 0.26
N ILE A 243 13.28 1.07 -0.06
CA ILE A 243 14.66 0.75 -0.47
C ILE A 243 15.46 0.15 0.69
N HIS A 244 15.27 0.64 1.91
CA HIS A 244 16.00 0.11 3.07
C HIS A 244 15.58 -1.31 3.46
N PHE A 245 14.30 -1.68 3.24
CA PHE A 245 13.70 -2.89 3.81
C PHE A 245 13.09 -3.83 2.76
N THR A 246 13.65 -3.81 1.54
CA THR A 246 13.42 -4.82 0.50
C THR A 246 14.74 -5.41 0.04
N HIS A 247 14.68 -6.63 -0.53
CA HIS A 247 15.89 -7.29 -1.04
C HIS A 247 16.37 -6.74 -2.38
N SER A 248 15.52 -6.00 -3.10
CA SER A 248 15.89 -5.40 -4.38
C SER A 248 15.00 -4.21 -4.75
N THR A 249 15.58 -3.26 -5.49
CA THR A 249 14.91 -2.11 -6.05
C THR A 249 15.19 -1.98 -7.53
N ASN A 250 14.17 -1.73 -8.34
CA ASN A 250 14.31 -1.45 -9.76
C ASN A 250 13.38 -0.32 -10.22
N GLY A 251 13.72 0.32 -11.32
CA GLY A 251 12.79 1.17 -12.07
C GLY A 251 12.01 0.34 -13.11
N VAL A 252 10.92 0.90 -13.64
CA VAL A 252 10.04 0.23 -14.63
C VAL A 252 10.70 -0.09 -15.97
N ALA A 253 11.86 0.51 -16.27
CA ALA A 253 12.64 0.25 -17.48
C ALA A 253 14.13 0.45 -17.18
N ALA A 254 15.01 -0.12 -18.03
CA ALA A 254 16.47 0.05 -17.89
C ALA A 254 16.89 1.52 -17.87
N LEU A 255 16.36 2.34 -18.78
CA LEU A 255 16.63 3.78 -18.79
C LEU A 255 16.15 4.48 -17.50
N HIS A 256 14.99 4.12 -16.99
CA HIS A 256 14.46 4.65 -15.74
C HIS A 256 15.38 4.29 -14.57
N THR A 257 15.80 3.03 -14.47
CA THR A 257 16.74 2.58 -13.44
C THR A 257 18.06 3.35 -13.49
N GLU A 258 18.62 3.59 -14.68
CA GLU A 258 19.85 4.37 -14.83
C GLU A 258 19.66 5.85 -14.44
N ILE A 259 18.50 6.44 -14.72
CA ILE A 259 18.19 7.80 -14.26
C ILE A 259 18.16 7.83 -12.72
N LEU A 260 17.42 6.93 -12.07
CA LEU A 260 17.33 6.87 -10.62
C LEU A 260 18.70 6.72 -9.94
N LYS A 261 19.56 5.83 -10.46
CA LYS A 261 20.93 5.63 -9.97
C LYS A 261 21.80 6.88 -10.04
N ASN A 262 21.59 7.70 -11.07
CA ASN A 262 22.43 8.87 -11.33
C ASN A 262 21.85 10.19 -10.78
N THR A 263 20.59 10.17 -10.30
CA THR A 263 19.89 11.35 -9.78
C THR A 263 19.39 11.10 -8.35
N GLU A 264 18.10 11.01 -8.16
CA GLU A 264 17.41 11.07 -6.87
C GLU A 264 17.81 9.94 -5.91
N LEU A 265 18.02 8.73 -6.44
CA LEU A 265 18.37 7.56 -5.63
C LEU A 265 19.88 7.26 -5.65
N ASN A 266 20.72 8.18 -6.10
CA ASN A 266 22.17 7.98 -6.17
C ASN A 266 22.80 7.65 -4.81
N GLY A 267 22.34 8.27 -3.73
CA GLY A 267 22.76 7.96 -2.37
C GLY A 267 22.48 6.50 -2.01
N PHE A 268 21.29 6.04 -2.31
CA PHE A 268 20.88 4.65 -2.09
C PHE A 268 21.65 3.66 -2.96
N TYR A 269 21.89 4.00 -4.23
CA TYR A 269 22.71 3.14 -5.12
C TYR A 269 24.15 2.97 -4.64
N ARG A 270 24.71 3.98 -3.95
CA ARG A 270 26.04 3.85 -3.31
C ARG A 270 26.00 3.00 -2.04
N LEU A 271 24.89 3.03 -1.32
CA LEU A 271 24.69 2.26 -0.10
C LEU A 271 24.37 0.80 -0.40
N TYR A 272 23.56 0.56 -1.44
CA TYR A 272 23.08 -0.75 -1.91
C TYR A 272 23.35 -0.89 -3.43
N PRO A 273 24.60 -1.16 -3.86
CA PRO A 273 25.00 -1.22 -5.27
C PRO A 273 24.39 -2.37 -6.06
#